data_9452e197155f3579bd2780846c0504f7
#
_entry.id   9452e197155f3579bd2780846c0504f7
#
_cell.length_a   1.000
_cell.length_b   1.000
_cell.length_c   1.000
_cell.angle_alpha   90.00
_cell.angle_beta   90.00
_cell.angle_gamma   90.00
#
_symmetry.space_group_name_H-M   'P 1'
#
loop_
_entity.id
_entity.type
_entity.pdbx_description
1 polymer ?
#
loop_
_entity_poly.entity_id
_entity_poly.type
_entity_poly.pdbx_seq_one_letter_code
_entity_poly.pdbx_strand_id
1 'polypeptide(L)'
;MRFAILVKATEASEAGALPGEETLREVVEYHEELQRAGVLYDAMGLRPTREGWRIKYSGPTRSVVEGPFVDAKDQIAGYTIIQVRSREEAMGWAMRFPWPTHDMNVDGEIEVRQVFELEDFVQGPAIARFRQLGPLDRIAADVARARPDLTSATAPNGTATILFTDIEGSTQLTERLGDREWMSLLREHNEIVRAQATMHSGFEVKSQGDGFMLAFASARNAVRCAIGIQRALTERDPRAQELRVRIGLHTGEPVREADDFYGKSVNLAARIAAEARGSEILVSSLVHDLIESSGEFTFEDPTDAELKGLSGMYRLSAVRWRNASRDFEPATA
;
A
#
# COMPACT_ATOMS: atom_id res chain seq x y z
N MET A 1 14.49 7.83 -1.95
CA MET A 1 15.13 8.30 -3.22
C MET A 1 14.65 7.47 -4.39
N ARG A 2 14.46 8.09 -5.55
CA ARG A 2 13.98 7.41 -6.76
C ARG A 2 15.12 7.18 -7.75
N PHE A 3 15.05 6.04 -8.45
CA PHE A 3 15.99 5.71 -9.53
C PHE A 3 15.21 5.33 -10.78
N ALA A 4 15.67 5.79 -11.92
CA ALA A 4 15.19 5.38 -13.21
C ALA A 4 16.12 4.29 -13.77
N ILE A 5 15.57 3.13 -14.07
CA ILE A 5 16.19 2.05 -14.83
C ILE A 5 15.79 2.28 -16.27
N LEU A 6 16.74 2.67 -17.10
CA LEU A 6 16.54 3.03 -18.50
C LEU A 6 17.01 1.87 -19.37
N VAL A 7 16.09 1.28 -20.12
CA VAL A 7 16.39 0.18 -21.04
C VAL A 7 16.89 0.77 -22.35
N LYS A 8 18.11 0.46 -22.72
CA LYS A 8 18.68 0.93 -24.00
C LYS A 8 18.02 0.20 -25.18
N ALA A 9 17.81 0.95 -26.26
CA ALA A 9 17.26 0.37 -27.48
C ALA A 9 18.29 -0.51 -28.19
N THR A 10 17.81 -1.54 -28.88
CA THR A 10 18.54 -2.38 -29.78
C THR A 10 18.15 -2.09 -31.23
N GLU A 11 18.92 -2.55 -32.19
CA GLU A 11 18.54 -2.46 -33.62
C GLU A 11 17.18 -3.13 -33.86
N ALA A 12 16.92 -4.26 -33.18
CA ALA A 12 15.65 -4.98 -33.30
C ALA A 12 14.45 -4.17 -32.72
N SER A 13 14.61 -3.56 -31.55
CA SER A 13 13.56 -2.74 -30.96
C SER A 13 13.28 -1.46 -31.77
N GLU A 14 14.32 -0.83 -32.33
CA GLU A 14 14.17 0.30 -33.25
C GLU A 14 13.54 -0.10 -34.60
N ALA A 15 13.77 -1.33 -35.06
CA ALA A 15 13.06 -1.90 -36.21
C ALA A 15 11.57 -2.22 -35.88
N GLY A 16 11.17 -2.15 -34.61
CA GLY A 16 9.80 -2.39 -34.15
C GLY A 16 9.53 -3.83 -33.77
N ALA A 17 10.56 -4.65 -33.57
CA ALA A 17 10.38 -5.97 -32.99
C ALA A 17 9.86 -5.85 -31.54
N LEU A 18 8.78 -6.56 -31.25
CA LEU A 18 8.26 -6.68 -29.89
C LEU A 18 8.93 -7.86 -29.19
N PRO A 19 9.11 -7.81 -27.87
CA PRO A 19 9.60 -8.96 -27.11
C PRO A 19 8.63 -10.13 -27.24
N GLY A 20 9.17 -11.35 -27.29
CA GLY A 20 8.38 -12.57 -27.29
C GLY A 20 7.63 -12.79 -25.97
N GLU A 21 6.73 -13.77 -25.98
CA GLU A 21 5.85 -14.11 -24.82
C GLU A 21 6.68 -14.45 -23.57
N GLU A 22 7.80 -15.16 -23.73
CA GLU A 22 8.65 -15.56 -22.60
C GLU A 22 9.32 -14.34 -21.96
N THR A 23 9.88 -13.46 -22.76
CA THR A 23 10.46 -12.19 -22.30
C THR A 23 9.41 -11.30 -21.63
N LEU A 24 8.21 -11.21 -22.21
CA LEU A 24 7.12 -10.45 -21.61
C LEU A 24 6.73 -11.01 -20.25
N ARG A 25 6.67 -12.34 -20.10
CA ARG A 25 6.38 -12.99 -18.83
C ARG A 25 7.43 -12.65 -17.77
N GLU A 26 8.72 -12.74 -18.09
CA GLU A 26 9.81 -12.38 -17.17
C GLU A 26 9.74 -10.91 -16.76
N VAL A 27 9.42 -10.01 -17.69
CA VAL A 27 9.24 -8.58 -17.39
C VAL A 27 8.04 -8.35 -16.49
N VAL A 28 6.92 -9.03 -16.71
CA VAL A 28 5.74 -8.96 -15.85
C VAL A 28 6.05 -9.48 -14.45
N GLU A 29 6.66 -10.66 -14.33
CA GLU A 29 7.06 -11.26 -13.04
C GLU A 29 7.98 -10.31 -12.25
N TYR A 30 8.95 -9.70 -12.92
CA TYR A 30 9.83 -8.70 -12.30
C TYR A 30 9.05 -7.47 -11.79
N HIS A 31 8.14 -6.91 -12.58
CA HIS A 31 7.33 -5.77 -12.16
C HIS A 31 6.35 -6.13 -11.04
N GLU A 32 5.80 -7.34 -11.03
CA GLU A 32 5.01 -7.86 -9.91
C GLU A 32 5.83 -7.99 -8.62
N GLU A 33 7.11 -8.40 -8.72
CA GLU A 33 7.99 -8.42 -7.56
C GLU A 33 8.28 -7.02 -7.02
N LEU A 34 8.56 -6.05 -7.90
CA LEU A 34 8.72 -4.65 -7.53
C LEU A 34 7.46 -4.09 -6.87
N GLN A 35 6.29 -4.43 -7.41
CA GLN A 35 5.00 -4.00 -6.86
C GLN A 35 4.73 -4.64 -5.51
N ARG A 36 4.98 -5.96 -5.36
CA ARG A 36 4.85 -6.66 -4.06
C ARG A 36 5.81 -6.12 -3.00
N ALA A 37 7.00 -5.70 -3.40
CA ALA A 37 7.97 -5.04 -2.53
C ALA A 37 7.63 -3.56 -2.23
N GLY A 38 6.60 -3.00 -2.90
CA GLY A 38 6.21 -1.60 -2.74
C GLY A 38 7.22 -0.59 -3.29
N VAL A 39 8.13 -1.03 -4.18
CA VAL A 39 9.19 -0.18 -4.74
C VAL A 39 8.91 0.28 -6.17
N LEU A 40 7.94 -0.32 -6.87
CA LEU A 40 7.55 0.11 -8.21
C LEU A 40 6.85 1.47 -8.14
N TYR A 41 7.38 2.44 -8.88
CA TYR A 41 6.80 3.78 -8.98
C TYR A 41 6.07 3.98 -10.31
N ASP A 42 6.75 3.67 -11.44
CA ASP A 42 6.21 3.77 -12.79
C ASP A 42 7.04 2.90 -13.75
N ALA A 43 6.43 2.43 -14.84
CA ALA A 43 7.13 1.66 -15.88
C ALA A 43 6.40 1.78 -17.22
N MET A 44 7.15 2.09 -18.29
CA MET A 44 6.60 2.16 -19.64
C MET A 44 7.62 1.70 -20.69
N GLY A 45 7.12 1.04 -21.74
CA GLY A 45 7.84 0.84 -22.98
C GLY A 45 7.66 2.05 -23.92
N LEU A 46 8.71 2.36 -24.66
CA LEU A 46 8.69 3.43 -25.67
C LEU A 46 8.62 2.82 -27.08
N ARG A 47 7.90 3.49 -27.98
CA ARG A 47 7.86 3.11 -29.38
C ARG A 47 9.17 3.49 -30.07
N PRO A 48 9.50 2.81 -31.20
CA PRO A 48 10.68 3.13 -31.99
C PRO A 48 10.76 4.61 -32.39
N THR A 49 11.97 5.12 -32.49
CA THR A 49 12.20 6.56 -32.75
C THR A 49 11.66 7.05 -34.09
N ARG A 50 11.39 6.16 -35.07
CA ARG A 50 10.71 6.49 -36.32
C ARG A 50 9.28 7.02 -36.14
N GLU A 51 8.66 6.75 -34.97
CA GLU A 51 7.32 7.21 -34.61
C GLU A 51 7.38 8.47 -33.75
N GLY A 52 8.58 9.01 -33.51
CA GLY A 52 8.82 10.18 -32.68
C GLY A 52 9.56 11.30 -33.41
N TRP A 53 9.68 12.42 -32.73
CA TRP A 53 10.43 13.59 -33.21
C TRP A 53 11.25 14.23 -32.10
N ARG A 54 12.27 14.99 -32.49
CA ARG A 54 13.07 15.83 -31.59
C ARG A 54 12.84 17.30 -31.91
N ILE A 55 12.78 18.13 -30.90
CA ILE A 55 12.78 19.58 -31.03
C ILE A 55 14.19 20.07 -30.67
N LYS A 56 14.91 20.62 -31.65
CA LYS A 56 16.22 21.22 -31.43
C LYS A 56 16.08 22.69 -31.15
N TYR A 57 16.76 23.18 -30.12
CA TYR A 57 16.82 24.57 -29.71
C TYR A 57 18.18 25.16 -30.13
N SER A 58 18.14 26.27 -30.86
CA SER A 58 19.33 27.05 -31.24
C SER A 58 19.03 28.53 -31.00
N GLY A 59 19.44 29.04 -29.84
CA GLY A 59 19.00 30.38 -29.38
C GLY A 59 17.47 30.45 -29.29
N PRO A 60 16.84 31.47 -29.93
CA PRO A 60 15.38 31.59 -29.94
C PRO A 60 14.68 30.66 -30.94
N THR A 61 15.44 29.97 -31.80
CA THR A 61 14.91 29.16 -32.91
C THR A 61 14.64 27.73 -32.42
N ARG A 62 13.55 27.18 -32.89
CA ARG A 62 13.18 25.75 -32.67
C ARG A 62 13.00 25.07 -34.00
N SER A 63 13.53 23.88 -34.16
CA SER A 63 13.36 23.04 -35.34
C SER A 63 12.93 21.66 -34.95
N VAL A 64 12.04 21.06 -35.71
CA VAL A 64 11.58 19.69 -35.54
C VAL A 64 12.43 18.78 -36.41
N VAL A 65 12.89 17.67 -35.86
CA VAL A 65 13.63 16.63 -36.56
C VAL A 65 12.87 15.32 -36.35
N GLU A 66 12.28 14.81 -37.40
CA GLU A 66 11.59 13.53 -37.42
C GLU A 66 12.57 12.37 -37.26
N GLY A 67 12.14 11.28 -36.60
CA GLY A 67 12.90 10.04 -36.57
C GLY A 67 12.88 9.27 -37.89
N PRO A 68 13.60 8.16 -38.02
CA PRO A 68 14.41 7.54 -36.97
C PRO A 68 15.69 8.31 -36.66
N PHE A 69 16.11 8.24 -35.38
CA PHE A 69 17.36 8.88 -34.97
C PHE A 69 18.55 7.91 -35.16
N VAL A 70 19.66 8.45 -35.59
CA VAL A 70 20.90 7.68 -35.77
C VAL A 70 21.42 7.27 -34.39
N ASP A 71 22.07 6.08 -34.30
CA ASP A 71 22.64 5.47 -33.09
C ASP A 71 21.57 4.93 -32.10
N ALA A 72 21.07 3.73 -32.38
CA ALA A 72 20.09 3.02 -31.51
C ALA A 72 20.60 2.87 -30.08
N LYS A 73 21.90 2.69 -29.86
CA LYS A 73 22.50 2.56 -28.51
C LYS A 73 22.33 3.77 -27.61
N ASP A 74 22.09 4.95 -28.18
CA ASP A 74 21.83 6.18 -27.42
C ASP A 74 20.34 6.40 -27.15
N GLN A 75 19.50 5.54 -27.70
CA GLN A 75 18.05 5.62 -27.53
C GLN A 75 17.59 4.78 -26.34
N ILE A 76 16.40 5.11 -25.85
CA ILE A 76 15.74 4.42 -24.74
C ILE A 76 14.52 3.70 -25.29
N ALA A 77 14.43 2.40 -25.05
CA ALA A 77 13.30 1.56 -25.44
C ALA A 77 12.22 1.48 -24.34
N GLY A 78 12.56 1.84 -23.13
CA GLY A 78 11.64 1.83 -22.01
C GLY A 78 12.30 2.28 -20.72
N TYR A 79 11.49 2.45 -19.69
CA TYR A 79 11.99 2.80 -18.36
C TYR A 79 11.16 2.13 -17.26
N THR A 80 11.79 1.91 -16.13
CA THR A 80 11.15 1.56 -14.86
C THR A 80 11.66 2.53 -13.80
N ILE A 81 10.77 3.20 -13.10
CA ILE A 81 11.14 4.06 -11.97
C ILE A 81 10.85 3.29 -10.70
N ILE A 82 11.87 3.15 -9.86
CA ILE A 82 11.78 2.51 -8.56
C ILE A 82 12.04 3.51 -7.45
N GLN A 83 11.35 3.34 -6.33
CA GLN A 83 11.57 4.09 -5.11
C GLN A 83 12.17 3.18 -4.05
N VAL A 84 13.39 3.47 -3.66
CA VAL A 84 14.21 2.63 -2.79
C VAL A 84 14.89 3.48 -1.71
N ARG A 85 15.47 2.82 -0.72
CA ARG A 85 16.08 3.46 0.46
C ARG A 85 17.51 3.88 0.20
N SER A 86 18.23 3.12 -0.62
CA SER A 86 19.63 3.34 -0.90
C SER A 86 19.99 3.04 -2.36
N ARG A 87 21.18 3.47 -2.76
CA ARG A 87 21.77 3.15 -4.05
C ARG A 87 22.05 1.65 -4.19
N GLU A 88 22.44 1.00 -3.11
CA GLU A 88 22.73 -0.44 -3.05
C GLU A 88 21.45 -1.25 -3.29
N GLU A 89 20.34 -0.83 -2.73
CA GLU A 89 19.02 -1.44 -2.97
C GLU A 89 18.59 -1.25 -4.43
N ALA A 90 18.80 -0.04 -5.00
CA ALA A 90 18.53 0.20 -6.42
C ALA A 90 19.38 -0.70 -7.33
N MET A 91 20.65 -0.87 -6.99
CA MET A 91 21.54 -1.78 -7.73
C MET A 91 21.08 -3.22 -7.62
N GLY A 92 20.66 -3.67 -6.43
CA GLY A 92 20.13 -5.02 -6.22
C GLY A 92 18.90 -5.31 -7.09
N TRP A 93 18.00 -4.35 -7.22
CA TRP A 93 16.84 -4.47 -8.11
C TRP A 93 17.24 -4.42 -9.59
N ALA A 94 18.12 -3.49 -9.98
CA ALA A 94 18.56 -3.35 -11.36
C ALA A 94 19.30 -4.61 -11.89
N MET A 95 20.10 -5.27 -11.05
CA MET A 95 20.78 -6.51 -11.40
C MET A 95 19.84 -7.70 -11.65
N ARG A 96 18.60 -7.60 -11.20
CA ARG A 96 17.55 -8.61 -11.42
C ARG A 96 16.66 -8.28 -12.62
N PHE A 97 16.88 -7.13 -13.26
CA PHE A 97 16.10 -6.73 -14.43
C PHE A 97 16.23 -7.78 -15.53
N PRO A 98 15.13 -8.34 -16.05
CA PRO A 98 15.17 -9.38 -17.07
C PRO A 98 15.59 -8.75 -18.40
N TRP A 99 16.69 -9.23 -18.93
CA TRP A 99 17.12 -8.89 -20.29
C TRP A 99 16.72 -10.01 -21.24
N PRO A 100 16.15 -9.70 -22.42
CA PRO A 100 15.65 -10.71 -23.36
C PRO A 100 16.79 -11.48 -24.03
N THR A 101 17.52 -12.30 -23.28
CA THR A 101 18.61 -13.13 -23.79
C THR A 101 18.11 -14.27 -24.65
N HIS A 102 16.88 -14.73 -24.42
CA HIS A 102 16.33 -15.92 -25.06
C HIS A 102 15.83 -15.65 -26.48
N ASP A 103 15.16 -14.52 -26.70
CA ASP A 103 14.51 -14.23 -27.99
C ASP A 103 15.40 -13.51 -28.98
N MET A 104 16.42 -12.79 -28.54
CA MET A 104 17.16 -11.87 -29.41
C MET A 104 18.67 -12.13 -29.48
N ASN A 105 19.22 -12.97 -28.60
CA ASN A 105 20.66 -13.25 -28.50
C ASN A 105 21.53 -11.99 -28.72
N VAL A 106 21.11 -10.87 -28.17
CA VAL A 106 21.69 -9.54 -28.39
C VAL A 106 22.24 -9.03 -27.08
N ASP A 107 23.45 -8.54 -27.10
CA ASP A 107 24.01 -7.78 -25.98
C ASP A 107 23.13 -6.55 -25.71
N GLY A 108 22.84 -6.30 -24.45
CA GLY A 108 22.02 -5.17 -24.04
C GLY A 108 22.56 -4.47 -22.83
N GLU A 109 22.02 -3.31 -22.60
CA GLU A 109 22.42 -2.42 -21.52
C GLU A 109 21.19 -1.78 -20.87
N ILE A 110 21.19 -1.72 -19.55
CA ILE A 110 20.34 -0.83 -18.79
C ILE A 110 21.21 0.24 -18.12
N GLU A 111 20.70 1.45 -18.08
CA GLU A 111 21.34 2.55 -17.39
C GLU A 111 20.51 2.92 -16.15
N VAL A 112 21.14 3.06 -14.99
CA VAL A 112 20.42 3.41 -13.74
C VAL A 112 20.85 4.80 -13.30
N ARG A 113 19.87 5.71 -13.18
CA ARG A 113 20.09 7.10 -12.73
C ARG A 113 19.23 7.44 -11.54
N GLN A 114 19.81 8.13 -10.57
CA GLN A 114 19.01 8.75 -9.52
C GLN A 114 18.20 9.90 -10.12
N VAL A 115 16.91 9.95 -9.75
CA VAL A 115 15.99 11.02 -10.17
C VAL A 115 16.16 12.21 -9.22
N PHE A 116 16.13 13.43 -9.75
CA PHE A 116 16.08 14.63 -8.92
C PHE A 116 14.75 14.69 -8.16
N GLU A 117 14.85 14.99 -6.87
CA GLU A 117 13.71 15.32 -6.02
C GLU A 117 13.54 16.86 -5.94
N LEU A 118 12.35 17.34 -5.57
CA LEU A 118 12.13 18.79 -5.46
C LEU A 118 13.02 19.45 -4.40
N GLU A 119 13.49 18.67 -3.44
CA GLU A 119 14.39 19.06 -2.37
C GLU A 119 15.83 19.31 -2.86
N ASP A 120 16.22 18.72 -3.98
CA ASP A 120 17.54 18.90 -4.58
C ASP A 120 17.69 20.27 -5.27
N PHE A 121 16.57 20.96 -5.50
CA PHE A 121 16.58 22.28 -6.13
C PHE A 121 16.62 23.40 -5.09
N VAL A 122 17.14 24.55 -5.50
CA VAL A 122 17.09 25.77 -4.67
C VAL A 122 15.64 26.14 -4.38
N GLN A 123 15.27 26.14 -3.11
CA GLN A 123 13.90 26.41 -2.69
C GLN A 123 13.50 27.86 -2.98
N GLY A 124 12.41 28.06 -3.68
CA GLY A 124 11.93 29.36 -4.08
C GLY A 124 10.50 29.33 -4.62
N PRO A 125 9.96 30.50 -5.07
CA PRO A 125 8.58 30.58 -5.55
C PRO A 125 8.27 29.63 -6.71
N ALA A 126 9.25 29.35 -7.59
CA ALA A 126 9.08 28.42 -8.69
C ALA A 126 8.87 26.98 -8.20
N ILE A 127 9.66 26.52 -7.23
CA ILE A 127 9.51 25.18 -6.62
C ILE A 127 8.20 25.08 -5.84
N ALA A 128 7.80 26.15 -5.12
CA ALA A 128 6.50 26.19 -4.45
C ALA A 128 5.32 26.03 -5.45
N ARG A 129 5.41 26.69 -6.60
CA ARG A 129 4.42 26.51 -7.67
C ARG A 129 4.48 25.11 -8.30
N PHE A 130 5.68 24.54 -8.47
CA PHE A 130 5.85 23.19 -8.98
C PHE A 130 5.18 22.16 -8.08
N ARG A 131 5.27 22.32 -6.75
CA ARG A 131 4.54 21.48 -5.78
C ARG A 131 3.01 21.57 -5.96
N GLN A 132 2.47 22.70 -6.41
CA GLN A 132 1.03 22.90 -6.63
C GLN A 132 0.50 22.33 -7.96
N LEU A 133 1.38 21.91 -8.88
CA LEU A 133 0.99 21.37 -10.19
C LEU A 133 0.47 19.92 -10.14
N GLY A 134 0.08 19.43 -8.98
CA GLY A 134 -0.82 18.30 -8.79
C GLY A 134 -0.31 16.89 -9.13
N PRO A 135 0.36 16.58 -10.23
CA PRO A 135 0.93 15.25 -10.45
C PRO A 135 2.05 14.93 -9.48
N LEU A 136 2.85 15.94 -9.13
CA LEU A 136 3.98 15.78 -8.18
C LEU A 136 3.50 15.77 -6.73
N ASP A 137 2.41 16.48 -6.40
CA ASP A 137 1.79 16.40 -5.06
C ASP A 137 1.04 15.09 -4.84
N ARG A 138 0.39 14.54 -5.86
CA ARG A 138 -0.16 13.17 -5.79
C ARG A 138 0.96 12.15 -5.59
N ILE A 139 2.03 12.32 -6.32
CA ILE A 139 3.23 11.49 -6.24
C ILE A 139 3.91 11.65 -4.88
N ALA A 140 4.11 12.87 -4.39
CA ALA A 140 4.67 13.12 -3.05
C ALA A 140 3.72 12.65 -1.94
N ALA A 141 2.41 12.78 -2.12
CA ALA A 141 1.41 12.27 -1.18
C ALA A 141 1.29 10.75 -1.23
N ASP A 142 1.43 10.13 -2.41
CA ASP A 142 1.46 8.68 -2.55
C ASP A 142 2.78 8.10 -2.04
N VAL A 143 3.89 8.82 -2.19
CA VAL A 143 5.20 8.51 -1.58
C VAL A 143 5.19 8.70 -0.07
N ALA A 144 4.59 9.78 0.43
CA ALA A 144 4.40 9.99 1.87
C ALA A 144 3.44 8.96 2.46
N ARG A 145 2.46 8.47 1.69
CA ARG A 145 1.60 7.35 2.08
C ARG A 145 2.32 6.00 1.98
N ALA A 146 3.18 5.82 0.98
CA ALA A 146 3.97 4.59 0.81
C ALA A 146 5.16 4.49 1.78
N ARG A 147 5.59 5.62 2.37
CA ARG A 147 6.63 5.67 3.41
C ARG A 147 6.16 6.50 4.60
N PRO A 148 5.32 5.89 5.37
CA PRO A 148 4.83 6.54 6.54
C PRO A 148 5.95 6.80 7.55
N ASP A 149 6.00 8.00 8.09
CA ASP A 149 6.78 8.27 9.30
C ASP A 149 6.12 7.53 10.48
N LEU A 150 6.53 6.28 10.67
CA LEU A 150 6.07 5.43 11.78
C LEU A 150 6.40 6.02 13.15
N THR A 151 7.15 7.12 13.21
CA THR A 151 7.43 7.82 14.47
C THR A 151 6.15 8.38 15.08
N SER A 152 5.20 8.81 14.25
CA SER A 152 3.88 9.26 14.69
C SER A 152 2.95 8.13 15.13
N ALA A 153 3.23 6.91 14.69
CA ALA A 153 2.44 5.72 15.01
C ALA A 153 2.89 4.99 16.29
N THR A 154 4.01 5.43 16.87
CA THR A 154 4.55 4.88 18.12
C THR A 154 4.51 5.91 19.23
N ALA A 155 4.25 5.46 20.45
CA ALA A 155 4.49 6.28 21.65
C ALA A 155 6.01 6.55 21.82
N PRO A 156 6.42 7.58 22.57
CA PRO A 156 7.84 7.93 22.78
C PRO A 156 8.71 6.80 23.31
N ASN A 157 8.12 5.81 23.97
CA ASN A 157 8.79 4.62 24.51
C ASN A 157 8.88 3.47 23.50
N GLY A 158 8.49 3.67 22.22
CA GLY A 158 8.50 2.62 21.19
C GLY A 158 7.27 1.73 21.14
N THR A 159 6.31 1.91 22.08
CA THR A 159 5.07 1.12 22.08
C THR A 159 4.13 1.55 20.98
N ALA A 160 3.49 0.60 20.30
CA ALA A 160 2.44 0.85 19.32
C ALA A 160 1.25 -0.09 19.56
N THR A 161 0.05 0.40 19.24
CA THR A 161 -1.13 -0.45 19.12
C THR A 161 -1.34 -0.79 17.67
N ILE A 162 -1.27 -2.08 17.36
CA ILE A 162 -1.47 -2.62 16.03
C ILE A 162 -2.91 -3.09 15.89
N LEU A 163 -3.56 -2.66 14.82
CA LEU A 163 -4.90 -3.04 14.43
C LEU A 163 -4.86 -3.74 13.08
N PHE A 164 -5.42 -4.92 13.01
CA PHE A 164 -5.68 -5.61 11.74
C PHE A 164 -7.16 -5.62 11.43
N THR A 165 -7.50 -5.41 10.16
CA THR A 165 -8.84 -5.66 9.62
C THR A 165 -8.78 -6.73 8.55
N ASP A 166 -9.89 -7.44 8.35
CA ASP A 166 -10.06 -8.41 7.28
C ASP A 166 -11.55 -8.62 6.99
N ILE A 167 -11.93 -8.84 5.72
CA ILE A 167 -13.32 -9.08 5.33
C ILE A 167 -13.63 -10.57 5.44
N GLU A 168 -14.60 -10.91 6.29
CA GLU A 168 -15.03 -12.31 6.45
C GLU A 168 -15.64 -12.85 5.15
N GLY A 169 -15.08 -13.96 4.64
CA GLY A 169 -15.60 -14.63 3.44
C GLY A 169 -15.42 -13.86 2.14
N SER A 170 -14.38 -13.03 2.02
CA SER A 170 -14.10 -12.19 0.84
C SER A 170 -14.07 -12.97 -0.48
N THR A 171 -13.49 -14.17 -0.49
CA THR A 171 -13.46 -15.04 -1.67
C THR A 171 -14.87 -15.44 -2.13
N GLN A 172 -15.72 -15.87 -1.18
CA GLN A 172 -17.11 -16.25 -1.48
C GLN A 172 -17.94 -15.06 -1.92
N LEU A 173 -17.65 -13.88 -1.35
CA LEU A 173 -18.30 -12.64 -1.71
C LEU A 173 -17.93 -12.21 -3.13
N THR A 174 -16.66 -12.35 -3.50
CA THR A 174 -16.17 -12.09 -4.87
C THR A 174 -16.85 -13.03 -5.90
N GLU A 175 -16.93 -14.32 -5.60
CA GLU A 175 -17.61 -15.29 -6.47
C GLU A 175 -19.10 -14.97 -6.67
N ARG A 176 -19.77 -14.50 -5.62
CA ARG A 176 -21.19 -14.17 -5.65
C ARG A 176 -21.49 -12.86 -6.40
N LEU A 177 -20.69 -11.83 -6.19
CA LEU A 177 -20.92 -10.49 -6.73
C LEU A 177 -20.31 -10.28 -8.11
N GLY A 178 -19.25 -11.06 -8.43
CA GLY A 178 -18.40 -10.83 -9.58
C GLY A 178 -17.44 -9.66 -9.41
N ASP A 179 -16.38 -9.65 -10.23
CA ASP A 179 -15.22 -8.77 -10.06
C ASP A 179 -15.59 -7.27 -10.01
N ARG A 180 -16.51 -6.83 -10.86
CA ARG A 180 -16.87 -5.39 -10.96
C ARG A 180 -17.53 -4.87 -9.69
N GLU A 181 -18.49 -5.59 -9.16
CA GLU A 181 -19.24 -5.19 -7.97
C GLU A 181 -18.39 -5.36 -6.71
N TRP A 182 -17.63 -6.45 -6.63
CA TRP A 182 -16.62 -6.66 -5.59
C TRP A 182 -15.61 -5.51 -5.53
N MET A 183 -15.02 -5.12 -6.66
CA MET A 183 -14.05 -4.00 -6.71
C MET A 183 -14.68 -2.65 -6.34
N SER A 184 -15.98 -2.47 -6.55
CA SER A 184 -16.68 -1.25 -6.10
C SER A 184 -16.84 -1.24 -4.58
N LEU A 185 -17.29 -2.34 -4.00
CA LEU A 185 -17.42 -2.53 -2.55
C LEU A 185 -16.07 -2.43 -1.83
N LEU A 186 -15.03 -3.03 -2.39
CA LEU A 186 -13.68 -2.99 -1.83
C LEU A 186 -13.12 -1.57 -1.81
N ARG A 187 -13.36 -0.77 -2.84
CA ARG A 187 -12.96 0.65 -2.87
C ARG A 187 -13.66 1.44 -1.77
N GLU A 188 -14.96 1.27 -1.61
CA GLU A 188 -15.72 1.95 -0.57
C GLU A 188 -15.26 1.53 0.84
N HIS A 189 -15.03 0.23 1.07
CA HIS A 189 -14.43 -0.28 2.29
C HIS A 189 -13.08 0.39 2.58
N ASN A 190 -12.20 0.43 1.59
CA ASN A 190 -10.86 1.01 1.74
C ASN A 190 -10.91 2.51 2.06
N GLU A 191 -11.84 3.26 1.45
CA GLU A 191 -12.07 4.67 1.75
C GLU A 191 -12.55 4.86 3.19
N ILE A 192 -13.47 4.03 3.67
CA ILE A 192 -13.96 4.06 5.07
C ILE A 192 -12.82 3.80 6.04
N VAL A 193 -12.05 2.72 5.84
CA VAL A 193 -10.94 2.37 6.72
C VAL A 193 -9.91 3.51 6.80
N ARG A 194 -9.50 4.08 5.66
CA ARG A 194 -8.55 5.19 5.60
C ARG A 194 -9.09 6.47 6.24
N ALA A 195 -10.36 6.79 6.03
CA ALA A 195 -11.00 7.95 6.65
C ALA A 195 -11.01 7.82 8.18
N GLN A 196 -11.35 6.63 8.71
CA GLN A 196 -11.36 6.39 10.16
C GLN A 196 -9.93 6.37 10.72
N ALA A 197 -8.97 5.78 10.03
CA ALA A 197 -7.56 5.82 10.45
C ALA A 197 -7.07 7.27 10.58
N THR A 198 -7.30 8.09 9.56
CA THR A 198 -6.92 9.52 9.58
C THR A 198 -7.62 10.29 10.71
N MET A 199 -8.92 10.09 10.91
CA MET A 199 -9.72 10.78 11.94
C MET A 199 -9.20 10.47 13.36
N HIS A 200 -8.66 9.28 13.58
CA HIS A 200 -8.19 8.83 14.88
C HIS A 200 -6.66 8.81 15.01
N SER A 201 -5.95 9.57 14.16
CA SER A 201 -4.48 9.65 14.17
C SER A 201 -3.81 8.28 14.03
N GLY A 202 -4.44 7.40 13.26
CA GLY A 202 -3.92 6.10 12.90
C GLY A 202 -3.09 6.18 11.63
N PHE A 203 -2.23 5.22 11.52
CA PHE A 203 -1.25 5.12 10.47
C PHE A 203 -1.46 3.84 9.67
N GLU A 204 -1.65 3.93 8.34
CA GLU A 204 -1.70 2.77 7.47
C GLU A 204 -0.28 2.26 7.25
N VAL A 205 0.07 1.13 7.89
CA VAL A 205 1.37 0.47 7.72
C VAL A 205 1.40 -0.24 6.38
N LYS A 206 0.36 -1.02 6.10
CA LYS A 206 0.16 -1.72 4.83
C LYS A 206 -1.30 -2.13 4.64
N SER A 207 -1.69 -2.29 3.37
CA SER A 207 -2.93 -2.97 2.97
C SER A 207 -2.58 -4.12 2.03
N GLN A 208 -3.26 -5.25 2.18
CA GLN A 208 -3.06 -6.42 1.34
C GLN A 208 -4.41 -7.07 1.03
N GLY A 209 -4.81 -6.99 -0.23
CA GLY A 209 -6.13 -7.45 -0.64
C GLY A 209 -7.25 -6.64 0.01
N ASP A 210 -8.03 -7.28 0.86
CA ASP A 210 -9.16 -6.74 1.63
C ASP A 210 -8.81 -6.42 3.09
N GLY A 211 -7.55 -6.65 3.51
CA GLY A 211 -7.07 -6.44 4.86
C GLY A 211 -6.18 -5.22 5.01
N PHE A 212 -6.23 -4.59 6.18
CA PHE A 212 -5.38 -3.48 6.59
C PHE A 212 -4.59 -3.82 7.84
N MET A 213 -3.36 -3.33 7.87
CA MET A 213 -2.57 -3.18 9.10
C MET A 213 -2.43 -1.71 9.39
N LEU A 214 -3.01 -1.27 10.51
CA LEU A 214 -2.91 0.09 11.01
C LEU A 214 -2.11 0.11 12.31
N ALA A 215 -1.42 1.21 12.57
CA ALA A 215 -0.69 1.42 13.82
C ALA A 215 -1.08 2.75 14.48
N PHE A 216 -1.06 2.77 15.80
CA PHE A 216 -1.48 3.90 16.61
C PHE A 216 -0.53 4.07 17.81
N ALA A 217 -0.17 5.31 18.12
CA ALA A 217 0.52 5.64 19.36
C ALA A 217 -0.39 5.52 20.61
N SER A 218 -1.72 5.41 20.42
CA SER A 218 -2.72 5.35 21.48
C SER A 218 -3.68 4.19 21.29
N ALA A 219 -3.76 3.29 22.26
CA ALA A 219 -4.73 2.19 22.27
C ALA A 219 -6.19 2.71 22.25
N ARG A 220 -6.47 3.83 22.90
CA ARG A 220 -7.78 4.47 22.87
C ARG A 220 -8.18 4.90 21.46
N ASN A 221 -7.28 5.54 20.73
CA ASN A 221 -7.53 5.97 19.35
C ASN A 221 -7.70 4.78 18.42
N ALA A 222 -6.92 3.70 18.61
CA ALA A 222 -7.08 2.47 17.84
C ALA A 222 -8.47 1.85 18.01
N VAL A 223 -8.99 1.79 19.24
CA VAL A 223 -10.34 1.26 19.50
C VAL A 223 -11.42 2.20 18.96
N ARG A 224 -11.26 3.52 19.07
CA ARG A 224 -12.18 4.49 18.43
C ARG A 224 -12.23 4.29 16.92
N CYS A 225 -11.08 4.11 16.27
CA CYS A 225 -10.99 3.82 14.85
C CYS A 225 -11.74 2.53 14.50
N ALA A 226 -11.50 1.44 15.24
CA ALA A 226 -12.18 0.16 15.04
C ALA A 226 -13.71 0.30 15.13
N ILE A 227 -14.22 1.01 16.15
CA ILE A 227 -15.66 1.31 16.32
C ILE A 227 -16.17 2.17 15.15
N GLY A 228 -15.41 3.19 14.75
CA GLY A 228 -15.75 4.07 13.62
C GLY A 228 -15.89 3.30 12.31
N ILE A 229 -14.97 2.36 12.03
CA ILE A 229 -15.04 1.47 10.85
C ILE A 229 -16.34 0.66 10.88
N GLN A 230 -16.64 -0.04 11.98
CA GLN A 230 -17.83 -0.88 12.09
C GLN A 230 -19.14 -0.07 11.94
N ARG A 231 -19.20 1.11 12.53
CA ARG A 231 -20.36 2.01 12.42
C ARG A 231 -20.54 2.54 11.01
N ALA A 232 -19.46 3.04 10.39
CA ALA A 232 -19.53 3.59 9.05
C ALA A 232 -19.95 2.54 8.01
N LEU A 233 -19.49 1.30 8.14
CA LEU A 233 -19.92 0.19 7.29
C LEU A 233 -21.39 -0.17 7.49
N THR A 234 -21.93 -0.02 8.70
CA THR A 234 -23.33 -0.37 9.01
C THR A 234 -24.32 0.74 8.59
N GLU A 235 -23.90 2.01 8.62
CA GLU A 235 -24.79 3.17 8.43
C GLU A 235 -24.95 3.60 6.95
N ARG A 236 -24.04 3.22 6.07
CA ARG A 236 -23.94 3.86 4.75
C ARG A 236 -24.82 3.27 3.64
N ASP A 237 -24.83 1.98 3.43
CA ASP A 237 -25.59 1.35 2.34
C ASP A 237 -26.09 -0.03 2.77
N PRO A 238 -27.34 -0.42 2.47
CA PRO A 238 -27.80 -1.79 2.65
C PRO A 238 -26.88 -2.83 1.99
N ARG A 239 -26.18 -2.47 0.90
CA ARG A 239 -25.19 -3.35 0.24
C ARG A 239 -23.86 -3.42 1.01
N ALA A 240 -23.45 -2.36 1.68
CA ALA A 240 -22.27 -2.37 2.56
C ALA A 240 -22.51 -3.20 3.83
N GLN A 241 -23.77 -3.46 4.21
CA GLN A 241 -24.12 -4.39 5.30
C GLN A 241 -23.71 -5.83 5.00
N GLU A 242 -23.42 -6.17 3.75
CA GLU A 242 -22.86 -7.47 3.38
C GLU A 242 -21.38 -7.62 3.74
N LEU A 243 -20.65 -6.50 3.89
CA LEU A 243 -19.26 -6.48 4.31
C LEU A 243 -19.14 -6.65 5.80
N ARG A 244 -18.86 -7.86 6.24
CA ARG A 244 -18.60 -8.15 7.65
C ARG A 244 -17.09 -8.11 7.89
N VAL A 245 -16.63 -7.02 8.47
CA VAL A 245 -15.20 -6.81 8.80
C VAL A 245 -14.91 -7.31 10.19
N ARG A 246 -13.92 -8.16 10.32
CA ARG A 246 -13.33 -8.60 11.59
C ARG A 246 -12.13 -7.74 11.91
N ILE A 247 -12.00 -7.35 13.19
CA ILE A 247 -10.96 -6.43 13.65
C ILE A 247 -10.29 -7.00 14.89
N GLY A 248 -8.96 -7.01 14.90
CA GLY A 248 -8.17 -7.44 16.04
C GLY A 248 -7.11 -6.41 16.44
N LEU A 249 -6.97 -6.16 17.75
CA LEU A 249 -6.03 -5.18 18.28
C LEU A 249 -5.11 -5.78 19.34
N HIS A 250 -3.84 -5.38 19.28
CA HIS A 250 -2.86 -5.64 20.33
C HIS A 250 -1.89 -4.49 20.48
N THR A 251 -1.48 -4.22 21.71
CA THR A 251 -0.45 -3.22 22.05
C THR A 251 0.83 -3.92 22.46
N GLY A 252 1.96 -3.43 22.00
CA GLY A 252 3.28 -3.92 22.40
C GLY A 252 4.40 -3.10 21.79
N GLU A 253 5.61 -3.59 21.91
CA GLU A 253 6.81 -3.00 21.32
C GLU A 253 7.16 -3.78 20.04
N PRO A 254 6.64 -3.39 18.87
CA PRO A 254 7.00 -4.04 17.62
C PRO A 254 8.43 -3.69 17.22
N VAL A 255 9.12 -4.63 16.57
CA VAL A 255 10.40 -4.33 15.92
C VAL A 255 10.09 -3.48 14.69
N ARG A 256 10.65 -2.27 14.67
CA ARG A 256 10.57 -1.41 13.50
C ARG A 256 11.72 -1.74 12.55
N GLU A 257 11.40 -2.15 11.34
CA GLU A 257 12.37 -2.33 10.28
C GLU A 257 11.87 -1.60 9.04
N ALA A 258 12.59 -0.53 8.69
CA ALA A 258 12.21 0.41 7.65
C ALA A 258 10.79 1.00 7.85
N ASP A 259 9.87 0.68 6.94
CA ASP A 259 8.51 1.23 6.89
C ASP A 259 7.47 0.19 7.37
N ASP A 260 7.89 -0.86 8.05
CA ASP A 260 7.00 -1.91 8.55
C ASP A 260 7.29 -2.23 10.01
N PHE A 261 6.31 -2.85 10.64
CA PHE A 261 6.42 -3.40 11.97
C PHE A 261 6.45 -4.92 11.91
N TYR A 262 7.35 -5.51 12.69
CA TYR A 262 7.55 -6.95 12.79
C TYR A 262 7.54 -7.42 14.25
N GLY A 263 7.51 -8.71 14.43
CA GLY A 263 7.68 -9.35 15.71
C GLY A 263 6.41 -9.92 16.31
N LYS A 264 6.56 -10.36 17.56
CA LYS A 264 5.50 -11.12 18.27
C LYS A 264 4.21 -10.28 18.41
N SER A 265 4.33 -8.97 18.66
CA SER A 265 3.18 -8.08 18.86
C SER A 265 2.33 -7.94 17.59
N VAL A 266 2.98 -7.84 16.42
CA VAL A 266 2.31 -7.78 15.12
C VAL A 266 1.58 -9.10 14.82
N ASN A 267 2.30 -10.23 15.01
CA ASN A 267 1.72 -11.55 14.81
C ASN A 267 0.52 -11.78 15.72
N LEU A 268 0.61 -11.34 16.98
CA LEU A 268 -0.49 -11.49 17.93
C LEU A 268 -1.72 -10.68 17.50
N ALA A 269 -1.55 -9.42 17.09
CA ALA A 269 -2.67 -8.61 16.57
C ALA A 269 -3.35 -9.25 15.36
N ALA A 270 -2.56 -9.79 14.41
CA ALA A 270 -3.08 -10.50 13.25
C ALA A 270 -3.87 -11.77 13.64
N ARG A 271 -3.39 -12.53 14.64
CA ARG A 271 -4.09 -13.73 15.11
C ARG A 271 -5.37 -13.40 15.87
N ILE A 272 -5.40 -12.29 16.62
CA ILE A 272 -6.62 -11.79 17.26
C ILE A 272 -7.67 -11.40 16.20
N ALA A 273 -7.26 -10.72 15.11
CA ALA A 273 -8.16 -10.41 14.01
C ALA A 273 -8.71 -11.66 13.31
N ALA A 274 -7.87 -12.69 13.16
CA ALA A 274 -8.30 -13.96 12.57
C ALA A 274 -9.26 -14.75 13.46
N GLU A 275 -9.23 -14.57 14.79
CA GLU A 275 -10.15 -15.18 15.75
C GLU A 275 -11.51 -14.46 15.80
N ALA A 276 -11.53 -13.17 15.48
CA ALA A 276 -12.75 -12.38 15.45
C ALA A 276 -13.72 -12.87 14.38
N ARG A 277 -15.02 -12.78 14.68
CA ARG A 277 -16.11 -13.00 13.72
C ARG A 277 -16.38 -11.75 12.89
N GLY A 278 -17.08 -11.90 11.81
CA GLY A 278 -17.51 -10.73 11.03
C GLY A 278 -18.32 -9.73 11.86
N SER A 279 -17.97 -8.46 11.74
CA SER A 279 -18.50 -7.34 12.55
C SER A 279 -18.11 -7.37 14.03
N GLU A 280 -17.10 -8.13 14.40
CA GLU A 280 -16.56 -8.18 15.76
C GLU A 280 -15.23 -7.40 15.86
N ILE A 281 -15.01 -6.81 17.04
CA ILE A 281 -13.74 -6.15 17.41
C ILE A 281 -13.20 -6.87 18.63
N LEU A 282 -12.11 -7.60 18.47
CA LEU A 282 -11.41 -8.27 19.57
C LEU A 282 -10.16 -7.50 19.98
N VAL A 283 -9.95 -7.40 21.28
CA VAL A 283 -8.75 -6.78 21.84
C VAL A 283 -8.06 -7.75 22.78
N SER A 284 -6.72 -7.68 22.85
CA SER A 284 -5.96 -8.39 23.87
C SER A 284 -6.21 -7.84 25.26
N SER A 285 -5.94 -8.64 26.31
CA SER A 285 -6.02 -8.18 27.70
C SER A 285 -5.23 -6.89 27.94
N LEU A 286 -4.03 -6.77 27.34
CA LEU A 286 -3.22 -5.55 27.47
C LEU A 286 -3.91 -4.31 26.93
N VAL A 287 -4.59 -4.39 25.76
CA VAL A 287 -5.37 -3.27 25.22
C VAL A 287 -6.54 -2.97 26.14
N HIS A 288 -7.27 -4.00 26.60
CA HIS A 288 -8.38 -3.86 27.54
C HIS A 288 -7.92 -3.10 28.80
N ASP A 289 -6.89 -3.58 29.48
CA ASP A 289 -6.38 -3.01 30.73
C ASP A 289 -5.91 -1.55 30.59
N LEU A 290 -5.31 -1.22 29.45
CA LEU A 290 -4.85 0.16 29.15
C LEU A 290 -5.99 1.18 29.04
N ILE A 291 -7.20 0.75 28.63
CA ILE A 291 -8.28 1.69 28.31
C ILE A 291 -9.53 1.51 29.17
N GLU A 292 -9.67 0.42 29.93
CA GLU A 292 -10.81 0.12 30.78
C GLU A 292 -11.09 1.26 31.77
N SER A 293 -10.05 1.77 32.43
CA SER A 293 -10.17 2.83 33.43
C SER A 293 -10.75 4.15 32.88
N SER A 294 -10.78 4.32 31.54
CA SER A 294 -11.35 5.51 30.93
C SER A 294 -12.88 5.58 31.01
N GLY A 295 -13.56 4.45 31.22
CA GLY A 295 -15.00 4.34 31.18
C GLY A 295 -15.68 4.65 29.84
N GLU A 296 -14.88 4.84 28.79
CA GLU A 296 -15.34 5.21 27.44
C GLU A 296 -15.88 4.02 26.65
N PHE A 297 -15.30 2.84 26.88
CA PHE A 297 -15.61 1.62 26.14
C PHE A 297 -16.28 0.59 27.03
N THR A 298 -17.19 -0.18 26.44
CA THR A 298 -17.82 -1.33 27.09
C THR A 298 -17.33 -2.60 26.42
N PHE A 299 -16.98 -3.57 27.23
CA PHE A 299 -16.48 -4.87 26.77
C PHE A 299 -17.48 -5.98 27.15
N GLU A 300 -17.42 -7.08 26.41
CA GLU A 300 -18.02 -8.35 26.82
C GLU A 300 -17.07 -9.08 27.77
N ASP A 301 -17.61 -10.08 28.49
CA ASP A 301 -16.80 -10.91 29.38
C ASP A 301 -15.62 -11.53 28.59
N PRO A 302 -14.40 -11.46 29.14
CA PRO A 302 -13.22 -11.97 28.46
C PRO A 302 -13.33 -13.48 28.21
N THR A 303 -12.86 -13.90 27.04
CA THR A 303 -12.76 -15.33 26.68
C THR A 303 -11.30 -15.72 26.50
N ASP A 304 -10.95 -16.95 26.88
CA ASP A 304 -9.62 -17.49 26.64
C ASP A 304 -9.60 -18.26 25.31
N ALA A 305 -8.62 -17.95 24.43
CA ALA A 305 -8.49 -18.53 23.10
C ALA A 305 -7.08 -19.06 22.85
N GLU A 306 -6.98 -20.17 22.12
CA GLU A 306 -5.73 -20.65 21.53
C GLU A 306 -5.56 -20.02 20.15
N LEU A 307 -4.50 -19.24 19.97
CA LEU A 307 -4.26 -18.55 18.71
C LEU A 307 -3.32 -19.38 17.82
N LYS A 308 -3.73 -19.64 16.60
CA LYS A 308 -2.99 -20.48 15.65
C LYS A 308 -1.53 -20.04 15.48
N GLY A 309 -0.59 -20.95 15.79
CA GLY A 309 0.85 -20.72 15.66
C GLY A 309 1.48 -19.92 16.80
N LEU A 310 0.74 -19.65 17.86
CA LEU A 310 1.22 -19.09 19.11
C LEU A 310 0.99 -20.09 20.24
N SER A 311 1.93 -20.19 21.18
CA SER A 311 1.81 -21.08 22.32
C SER A 311 1.08 -20.41 23.48
N GLY A 312 0.21 -21.16 24.19
CA GLY A 312 -0.50 -20.72 25.39
C GLY A 312 -1.91 -20.17 25.11
N MET A 313 -2.61 -19.84 26.19
CA MET A 313 -3.94 -19.24 26.14
C MET A 313 -3.84 -17.72 26.17
N TYR A 314 -4.65 -17.06 25.39
CA TYR A 314 -4.72 -15.61 25.29
C TYR A 314 -6.11 -15.13 25.68
N ARG A 315 -6.16 -14.24 26.66
CA ARG A 315 -7.41 -13.62 27.11
C ARG A 315 -7.76 -12.48 26.17
N LEU A 316 -8.93 -12.58 25.53
CA LEU A 316 -9.46 -11.62 24.57
C LEU A 316 -10.79 -11.05 25.05
N SER A 317 -11.05 -9.77 24.77
CA SER A 317 -12.33 -9.11 25.08
C SER A 317 -12.95 -8.54 23.81
N ALA A 318 -14.24 -8.77 23.60
CA ALA A 318 -14.96 -8.14 22.50
C ALA A 318 -15.42 -6.73 22.90
N VAL A 319 -15.21 -5.76 22.02
CA VAL A 319 -15.65 -4.36 22.22
C VAL A 319 -17.10 -4.23 21.78
N ARG A 320 -17.97 -3.76 22.67
CA ARG A 320 -19.37 -3.42 22.32
C ARG A 320 -19.39 -2.10 21.57
N TRP A 321 -19.67 -2.14 20.29
CA TRP A 321 -19.68 -0.96 19.42
C TRP A 321 -21.08 -0.56 18.93
N ARG A 322 -22.08 -1.46 19.04
CA ARG A 322 -23.49 -1.19 18.72
C ARG A 322 -24.14 -0.49 19.88
N ASN A 323 -24.96 0.53 19.61
CA ASN A 323 -25.76 1.20 20.67
C ASN A 323 -26.91 0.29 21.04
N ALA A 324 -27.09 0.03 22.33
CA ALA A 324 -28.16 -0.80 22.88
C ALA A 324 -29.60 -0.27 22.62
N SER A 325 -29.75 0.85 21.92
CA SER A 325 -31.03 1.56 21.79
C SER A 325 -31.74 1.38 20.44
N ARG A 326 -31.21 0.57 19.50
CA ARG A 326 -31.85 0.37 18.18
C ARG A 326 -32.30 -1.06 17.84
N ASP A 327 -32.03 -2.03 18.70
CA ASP A 327 -32.29 -3.45 18.37
C ASP A 327 -33.49 -4.06 19.19
N PHE A 328 -34.40 -3.24 19.69
CA PHE A 328 -35.63 -3.76 20.31
C PHE A 328 -36.87 -3.30 19.54
N GLU A 329 -37.12 -3.90 18.37
CA GLU A 329 -38.48 -4.10 17.88
C GLU A 329 -38.91 -5.52 18.25
N PRO A 330 -39.89 -5.68 19.19
CA PRO A 330 -40.44 -7.01 19.45
C PRO A 330 -41.23 -7.46 18.23
N ALA A 331 -40.89 -8.64 17.73
CA ALA A 331 -41.79 -9.34 16.80
C ALA A 331 -43.17 -9.42 17.41
N THR A 332 -44.08 -8.63 16.87
CA THR A 332 -45.51 -8.74 17.22
C THR A 332 -46.05 -10.02 16.58
N ALA A 333 -46.75 -10.75 17.42
CA ALA A 333 -47.43 -12.03 17.19
C ALA A 333 -48.38 -12.05 15.97
#